data_9e5ac1c9d92ea224c3056a4b22a5d7b6
#
_entry.id   9e5ac1c9d92ea224c3056a4b22a5d7b6
#
_cell.length_a   1.000
_cell.length_b   1.000
_cell.length_c   1.000
_cell.angle_alpha   90.00
_cell.angle_beta   90.00
_cell.angle_gamma   90.00
#
_symmetry.space_group_name_H-M   'P 1'
#
loop_
_entity.id
_entity.type
_entity.pdbx_description
1 polymer ?
#
loop_
_entity_poly.entity_id
_entity_poly.type
_entity_poly.pdbx_seq_one_letter_code
_entity_poly.pdbx_strand_id
1 'polypeptide(L)'
;MTRAIGILCLFVSLSFSTVPAQSQNPSACLSYEPSVVELTGTIVRKTFTDAQDRPETYWVLELSRPICVNEDAKEPNLNYAQKGVQLIQLVFLDRKMFVTYKDLLGKKVVAKGTLFAGISAHHHTHVLLTVSTLRIGG
;
A
#
# COMPACT_ATOMS: atom_id res chain seq x y z
N MET A 1 -55.30 5.78 -40.57
CA MET A 1 -54.14 4.85 -40.48
C MET A 1 -52.97 5.59 -39.82
N THR A 2 -52.80 5.44 -38.51
CA THR A 2 -51.78 6.19 -37.73
C THR A 2 -50.76 5.15 -37.24
N ARG A 3 -49.53 5.17 -37.76
CA ARG A 3 -48.43 4.32 -37.32
C ARG A 3 -47.70 5.01 -36.15
N ALA A 4 -47.76 4.42 -34.96
CA ALA A 4 -46.94 4.81 -33.86
C ALA A 4 -45.54 4.18 -33.98
N ILE A 5 -44.49 5.02 -33.97
CA ILE A 5 -43.08 4.61 -33.93
C ILE A 5 -42.67 4.57 -32.48
N GLY A 6 -42.47 3.36 -31.94
CA GLY A 6 -41.93 3.19 -30.58
C GLY A 6 -40.41 3.37 -30.60
N ILE A 7 -39.92 4.34 -29.86
CA ILE A 7 -38.49 4.56 -29.61
C ILE A 7 -38.07 3.66 -28.45
N LEU A 8 -37.23 2.65 -28.74
CA LEU A 8 -36.63 1.74 -27.75
C LEU A 8 -35.35 2.40 -27.21
N CYS A 9 -35.43 2.99 -26.01
CA CYS A 9 -34.24 3.47 -25.31
C CYS A 9 -33.46 2.30 -24.70
N LEU A 10 -32.31 1.97 -25.29
CA LEU A 10 -31.35 1.04 -24.69
C LEU A 10 -30.60 1.76 -23.53
N PHE A 11 -30.90 1.38 -22.31
CA PHE A 11 -30.08 1.78 -21.14
C PHE A 11 -28.86 0.87 -21.09
N VAL A 12 -27.69 1.41 -21.44
CA VAL A 12 -26.40 0.77 -21.21
C VAL A 12 -26.00 1.01 -19.74
N SER A 13 -26.18 -0.01 -18.91
CA SER A 13 -25.73 0.03 -17.52
C SER A 13 -24.22 -0.21 -17.45
N LEU A 14 -23.44 0.84 -17.18
CA LEU A 14 -22.02 0.72 -16.86
C LEU A 14 -21.90 0.11 -15.45
N SER A 15 -21.52 -1.15 -15.38
CA SER A 15 -21.15 -1.81 -14.12
C SER A 15 -19.73 -1.42 -13.72
N PHE A 16 -19.56 -0.56 -12.72
CA PHE A 16 -18.27 -0.30 -12.10
C PHE A 16 -17.90 -1.49 -11.22
N SER A 17 -16.91 -2.27 -11.65
CA SER A 17 -16.34 -3.34 -10.84
C SER A 17 -15.43 -2.71 -9.78
N THR A 18 -15.87 -2.66 -8.52
CA THR A 18 -15.03 -2.30 -7.38
C THR A 18 -14.14 -3.50 -7.05
N VAL A 19 -12.84 -3.37 -7.26
CA VAL A 19 -11.85 -4.37 -6.84
C VAL A 19 -11.70 -4.26 -5.31
N PRO A 20 -11.97 -5.31 -4.53
CA PRO A 20 -11.79 -5.25 -3.09
C PRO A 20 -10.31 -5.15 -2.72
N ALA A 21 -9.98 -4.29 -1.75
CA ALA A 21 -8.65 -4.24 -1.16
C ALA A 21 -8.39 -5.51 -0.34
N GLN A 22 -7.19 -6.10 -0.49
CA GLN A 22 -6.77 -7.22 0.35
C GLN A 22 -6.56 -6.75 1.80
N SER A 23 -7.35 -7.26 2.71
CA SER A 23 -7.21 -7.07 4.16
C SER A 23 -6.20 -8.10 4.70
N GLN A 24 -5.48 -7.75 5.78
CA GLN A 24 -4.59 -8.67 6.49
C GLN A 24 -5.37 -9.88 7.02
N ASN A 25 -5.49 -10.92 6.22
CA ASN A 25 -5.96 -12.21 6.69
C ASN A 25 -4.78 -12.93 7.37
N PRO A 26 -4.88 -13.39 8.63
CA PRO A 26 -3.73 -13.95 9.36
C PRO A 26 -3.09 -15.20 8.73
N SER A 27 -3.73 -15.79 7.74
CA SER A 27 -3.28 -17.03 7.08
C SER A 27 -2.83 -16.88 5.63
N ALA A 28 -3.00 -15.70 4.99
CA ALA A 28 -2.64 -15.50 3.59
C ALA A 28 -1.55 -14.45 3.44
N CYS A 29 -0.49 -14.77 2.67
CA CYS A 29 0.51 -13.78 2.28
C CYS A 29 -0.08 -12.76 1.32
N LEU A 30 0.36 -11.52 1.43
CA LEU A 30 -0.04 -10.43 0.56
C LEU A 30 0.69 -10.53 -0.80
N SER A 31 0.25 -9.74 -1.75
CA SER A 31 0.88 -9.62 -3.06
C SER A 31 1.47 -8.23 -3.25
N TYR A 32 2.54 -8.15 -4.06
CA TYR A 32 3.10 -6.88 -4.53
C TYR A 32 2.13 -6.15 -5.48
N GLU A 33 2.51 -4.93 -5.86
CA GLU A 33 1.77 -4.17 -6.86
C GLU A 33 1.51 -5.00 -8.13
N PRO A 34 0.36 -4.80 -8.79
CA PRO A 34 -0.62 -3.74 -8.60
C PRO A 34 -1.68 -4.00 -7.51
N SER A 35 -1.53 -5.05 -6.70
CA SER A 35 -2.48 -5.38 -5.64
C SER A 35 -2.52 -4.29 -4.57
N VAL A 36 -3.72 -3.82 -4.23
CA VAL A 36 -3.94 -2.86 -3.15
C VAL A 36 -4.11 -3.61 -1.84
N VAL A 37 -3.38 -3.18 -0.82
CA VAL A 37 -3.41 -3.75 0.52
C VAL A 37 -3.85 -2.73 1.57
N GLU A 38 -4.38 -3.20 2.69
CA GLU A 38 -4.59 -2.41 3.92
C GLU A 38 -3.78 -3.03 5.05
N LEU A 39 -2.94 -2.21 5.69
CA LEU A 39 -2.03 -2.60 6.75
C LEU A 39 -2.32 -1.81 8.01
N THR A 40 -2.35 -2.48 9.15
CA THR A 40 -2.54 -1.85 10.46
C THR A 40 -1.22 -1.81 11.22
N GLY A 41 -0.85 -0.64 11.72
CA GLY A 41 0.39 -0.45 12.47
C GLY A 41 0.49 0.95 13.06
N THR A 42 1.63 1.26 13.64
CA THR A 42 1.94 2.58 14.19
C THR A 42 2.93 3.30 13.28
N ILE A 43 2.65 4.55 12.92
CA ILE A 43 3.60 5.37 12.15
C ILE A 43 4.68 5.90 13.08
N VAL A 44 5.93 5.61 12.76
CA VAL A 44 7.10 6.12 13.47
C VAL A 44 8.10 6.75 12.51
N ARG A 45 8.98 7.62 13.03
CA ARG A 45 10.18 8.04 12.32
C ARG A 45 11.32 7.11 12.70
N LYS A 46 12.00 6.55 11.71
CA LYS A 46 13.23 5.78 11.91
C LYS A 46 14.37 6.40 11.14
N THR A 47 15.51 6.52 11.80
CA THR A 47 16.76 6.95 11.17
C THR A 47 17.57 5.71 10.82
N PHE A 48 17.95 5.64 9.58
CA PHE A 48 18.82 4.62 9.00
C PHE A 48 20.14 5.27 8.59
N THR A 49 21.13 4.47 8.26
CA THR A 49 22.40 4.95 7.74
C THR A 49 22.51 4.57 6.26
N ASP A 50 22.85 5.51 5.40
CA ASP A 50 23.10 5.25 3.99
C ASP A 50 24.50 4.59 3.78
N ALA A 51 24.83 4.30 2.52
CA ALA A 51 26.11 3.67 2.16
C ALA A 51 27.35 4.55 2.42
N GLN A 52 27.16 5.83 2.72
CA GLN A 52 28.20 6.81 3.07
C GLN A 52 28.18 7.20 4.55
N ASP A 53 27.56 6.36 5.40
CA ASP A 53 27.40 6.58 6.86
C ASP A 53 26.63 7.86 7.22
N ARG A 54 25.79 8.39 6.31
CA ARG A 54 24.95 9.55 6.55
C ARG A 54 23.58 9.14 7.07
N PRO A 55 23.04 9.84 8.09
CA PRO A 55 21.72 9.53 8.60
C PRO A 55 20.61 9.94 7.63
N GLU A 56 19.69 9.02 7.36
CA GLU A 56 18.46 9.26 6.60
C GLU A 56 17.24 8.89 7.43
N THR A 57 16.27 9.79 7.58
CA THR A 57 15.08 9.57 8.39
C THR A 57 13.85 9.42 7.50
N TYR A 58 13.16 8.30 7.68
CA TYR A 58 11.94 7.96 6.96
C TYR A 58 10.76 7.71 7.89
N TRP A 59 9.56 7.84 7.35
CA TRP A 59 8.37 7.34 8.00
C TRP A 59 8.25 5.84 7.74
N VAL A 60 8.02 5.11 8.83
CA VAL A 60 7.91 3.65 8.82
C VAL A 60 6.62 3.26 9.51
N LEU A 61 5.93 2.28 8.97
CA LEU A 61 4.81 1.61 9.62
C LEU A 61 5.36 0.41 10.39
N GLU A 62 5.31 0.47 11.71
CA GLU A 62 5.52 -0.68 12.58
C GLU A 62 4.22 -1.48 12.65
N LEU A 63 4.19 -2.64 11.99
CA LEU A 63 3.00 -3.44 11.87
C LEU A 63 2.55 -4.01 13.22
N SER A 64 1.25 -4.02 13.46
CA SER A 64 0.65 -4.62 14.65
C SER A 64 0.87 -6.15 14.71
N ARG A 65 1.09 -6.79 13.57
CA ARG A 65 1.43 -8.21 13.41
C ARG A 65 2.34 -8.38 12.20
N PRO A 66 3.32 -9.32 12.25
CA PRO A 66 4.15 -9.65 11.09
C PRO A 66 3.28 -10.13 9.93
N ILE A 67 3.70 -9.80 8.73
CA ILE A 67 3.06 -10.26 7.49
C ILE A 67 4.04 -11.07 6.65
N CYS A 68 3.51 -11.77 5.65
CA CYS A 68 4.29 -12.31 4.54
C CYS A 68 3.80 -11.73 3.22
N VAL A 69 4.70 -11.66 2.24
CA VAL A 69 4.42 -11.22 0.88
C VAL A 69 4.89 -12.33 -0.07
N ASN A 70 4.05 -12.71 -1.01
CA ASN A 70 4.39 -13.71 -2.03
C ASN A 70 5.32 -13.10 -3.07
N GLU A 71 6.17 -13.95 -3.65
CA GLU A 71 6.94 -13.59 -4.84
C GLU A 71 6.01 -13.17 -5.98
N ASP A 72 6.42 -12.15 -6.74
CA ASP A 72 5.76 -11.83 -8.00
C ASP A 72 6.34 -12.72 -9.10
N ALA A 73 5.52 -13.64 -9.62
CA ALA A 73 5.91 -14.56 -10.68
C ALA A 73 6.34 -13.85 -11.98
N LYS A 74 5.97 -12.60 -12.19
CA LYS A 74 6.36 -11.80 -13.36
C LYS A 74 7.73 -11.13 -13.17
N GLU A 75 8.09 -10.80 -11.93
CA GLU A 75 9.33 -10.10 -11.58
C GLU A 75 10.04 -10.76 -10.37
N PRO A 76 10.34 -12.07 -10.43
CA PRO A 76 10.83 -12.81 -9.27
C PRO A 76 12.21 -12.34 -8.77
N ASN A 77 13.00 -11.70 -9.63
CA ASN A 77 14.31 -11.15 -9.26
C ASN A 77 14.25 -9.76 -8.59
N LEU A 78 13.09 -9.11 -8.67
CA LEU A 78 12.84 -7.80 -8.05
C LEU A 78 11.92 -7.93 -6.83
N ASN A 79 10.82 -8.66 -6.97
CA ASN A 79 9.74 -8.81 -6.00
C ASN A 79 9.73 -10.24 -5.43
N TYR A 80 10.78 -10.60 -4.69
CA TYR A 80 10.93 -11.94 -4.08
C TYR A 80 10.09 -12.10 -2.81
N ALA A 81 9.77 -13.35 -2.46
CA ALA A 81 8.96 -13.65 -1.28
C ALA A 81 9.62 -13.17 0.01
N GLN A 82 8.80 -12.56 0.90
CA GLN A 82 9.23 -12.10 2.22
C GLN A 82 8.36 -12.70 3.31
N LYS A 83 8.97 -13.03 4.45
CA LYS A 83 8.27 -13.55 5.64
C LYS A 83 8.68 -12.76 6.87
N GLY A 84 7.75 -12.67 7.84
CA GLY A 84 8.04 -12.03 9.12
C GLY A 84 8.28 -10.52 9.00
N VAL A 85 7.69 -9.87 8.00
CA VAL A 85 7.83 -8.42 7.79
C VAL A 85 7.09 -7.69 8.88
N GLN A 86 7.80 -6.87 9.67
CA GLN A 86 7.25 -6.05 10.75
C GLN A 86 7.39 -4.55 10.49
N LEU A 87 8.37 -4.16 9.68
CA LEU A 87 8.66 -2.76 9.35
C LEU A 87 8.45 -2.53 7.86
N ILE A 88 7.71 -1.50 7.52
CA ILE A 88 7.45 -1.09 6.15
C ILE A 88 7.73 0.40 6.01
N GLN A 89 8.72 0.76 5.19
CA GLN A 89 8.99 2.15 4.84
C GLN A 89 7.82 2.70 4.01
N LEU A 90 7.31 3.88 4.40
CA LEU A 90 6.23 4.55 3.70
C LEU A 90 6.79 5.45 2.59
N VAL A 91 6.25 5.33 1.40
CA VAL A 91 6.60 6.16 0.24
C VAL A 91 5.40 7.02 -0.12
N PHE A 92 5.60 8.34 -0.07
CA PHE A 92 4.61 9.33 -0.47
C PHE A 92 4.98 9.90 -1.83
N LEU A 93 4.09 9.77 -2.80
CA LEU A 93 4.31 10.28 -4.16
C LEU A 93 4.17 11.81 -4.24
N ASP A 94 3.46 12.42 -3.30
CA ASP A 94 3.31 13.88 -3.19
C ASP A 94 3.81 14.35 -1.82
N ARG A 95 4.69 15.34 -1.80
CA ARG A 95 5.18 15.98 -0.56
C ARG A 95 4.08 16.56 0.32
N LYS A 96 2.94 16.93 -0.25
CA LYS A 96 1.78 17.40 0.51
C LYS A 96 1.21 16.35 1.45
N MET A 97 1.41 15.07 1.14
CA MET A 97 0.96 13.96 2.01
C MET A 97 1.65 14.00 3.38
N PHE A 98 2.92 14.41 3.48
CA PHE A 98 3.58 14.60 4.78
C PHE A 98 2.89 15.66 5.65
N VAL A 99 2.43 16.74 5.05
CA VAL A 99 1.68 17.80 5.75
C VAL A 99 0.30 17.30 6.15
N THR A 100 -0.39 16.62 5.23
CA THR A 100 -1.73 16.07 5.47
C THR A 100 -1.74 15.06 6.61
N TYR A 101 -0.72 14.22 6.71
CA TYR A 101 -0.68 13.10 7.65
C TYR A 101 0.23 13.32 8.87
N LYS A 102 0.81 14.53 9.04
CA LYS A 102 1.76 14.82 10.14
C LYS A 102 1.23 14.48 11.54
N ASP A 103 -0.08 14.66 11.76
CA ASP A 103 -0.72 14.44 13.04
C ASP A 103 -1.00 12.94 13.33
N LEU A 104 -0.69 12.07 12.36
CA LEU A 104 -0.75 10.61 12.51
C LEU A 104 0.55 9.99 13.00
N LEU A 105 1.64 10.77 13.08
CA LEU A 105 2.90 10.29 13.67
C LEU A 105 2.68 9.83 15.12
N GLY A 106 3.21 8.66 15.44
CA GLY A 106 3.04 8.01 16.75
C GLY A 106 1.69 7.37 16.99
N LYS A 107 0.78 7.44 16.02
CA LYS A 107 -0.57 6.87 16.16
C LYS A 107 -0.71 5.55 15.40
N LYS A 108 -1.60 4.71 15.92
CA LYS A 108 -2.06 3.51 15.23
C LYS A 108 -2.95 3.91 14.06
N VAL A 109 -2.65 3.39 12.88
CA VAL A 109 -3.34 3.72 11.63
C VAL A 109 -3.68 2.46 10.84
N VAL A 110 -4.59 2.63 9.89
CA VAL A 110 -4.73 1.75 8.74
C VAL A 110 -4.16 2.48 7.53
N ALA A 111 -3.10 1.91 6.95
CA ALA A 111 -2.44 2.39 5.75
C ALA A 111 -2.92 1.58 4.54
N LYS A 112 -3.34 2.27 3.49
CA LYS A 112 -3.76 1.67 2.22
C LYS A 112 -2.79 2.06 1.12
N GLY A 113 -2.44 1.11 0.25
CA GLY A 113 -1.54 1.35 -0.86
C GLY A 113 -1.11 0.08 -1.57
N THR A 114 0.02 0.14 -2.28
CA THR A 114 0.61 -1.00 -2.99
C THR A 114 2.00 -1.31 -2.44
N LEU A 115 2.33 -2.60 -2.36
CA LEU A 115 3.63 -3.06 -1.88
C LEU A 115 4.62 -3.18 -3.03
N PHE A 116 5.89 -2.90 -2.75
CA PHE A 116 7.01 -3.21 -3.63
C PHE A 116 8.26 -3.57 -2.81
N ALA A 117 9.22 -4.27 -3.41
CA ALA A 117 10.43 -4.68 -2.72
C ALA A 117 11.46 -3.56 -2.63
N GLY A 118 12.27 -3.59 -1.58
CA GLY A 118 13.38 -2.67 -1.37
C GLY A 118 14.57 -3.01 -2.27
N ILE A 119 14.78 -2.22 -3.33
CA ILE A 119 15.81 -2.46 -4.36
C ILE A 119 16.78 -1.30 -4.57
N SER A 120 16.67 -0.21 -3.82
CA SER A 120 17.55 0.95 -3.96
C SER A 120 18.25 1.30 -2.65
N ALA A 121 19.29 2.15 -2.74
CA ALA A 121 20.07 2.61 -1.58
C ALA A 121 19.24 3.41 -0.54
N HIS A 122 18.10 3.95 -0.95
CA HIS A 122 17.16 4.68 -0.07
C HIS A 122 16.01 3.80 0.46
N HIS A 123 16.03 2.50 0.16
CA HIS A 123 15.06 1.53 0.63
C HIS A 123 15.65 0.78 1.83
N HIS A 124 15.25 1.15 3.04
CA HIS A 124 15.81 0.61 4.28
C HIS A 124 14.99 -0.50 4.90
N THR A 125 13.87 -0.88 4.28
CA THR A 125 13.08 -2.06 4.65
C THR A 125 12.97 -3.02 3.46
N HIS A 126 12.78 -4.31 3.72
CA HIS A 126 12.67 -5.31 2.66
C HIS A 126 11.43 -5.11 1.78
N VAL A 127 10.37 -4.56 2.38
CA VAL A 127 9.11 -4.24 1.70
C VAL A 127 8.78 -2.78 2.00
N LEU A 128 8.32 -2.06 0.99
CA LEU A 128 7.86 -0.68 1.09
C LEU A 128 6.38 -0.60 0.70
N LEU A 129 5.71 0.47 1.15
CA LEU A 129 4.33 0.78 0.80
C LEU A 129 4.27 2.13 0.09
N THR A 130 3.84 2.14 -1.17
CA THR A 130 3.37 3.35 -1.83
C THR A 130 2.01 3.72 -1.26
N VAL A 131 1.97 4.78 -0.47
CA VAL A 131 0.78 5.16 0.29
C VAL A 131 -0.27 5.82 -0.60
N SER A 132 -1.48 5.28 -0.61
CA SER A 132 -2.65 5.93 -1.19
C SER A 132 -3.40 6.76 -0.14
N THR A 133 -3.66 6.17 1.04
CA THR A 133 -4.33 6.84 2.17
C THR A 133 -3.84 6.32 3.51
N LEU A 134 -3.90 7.19 4.52
CA LEU A 134 -3.72 6.85 5.94
C LEU A 134 -4.95 7.32 6.71
N ARG A 135 -5.45 6.48 7.62
CA ARG A 135 -6.54 6.83 8.54
C ARG A 135 -6.27 6.27 9.92
N ILE A 136 -6.83 6.90 10.95
CA ILE A 136 -6.74 6.38 12.32
C ILE A 136 -7.26 4.94 12.35
N GLY A 137 -6.48 4.06 12.96
CA GLY A 137 -6.88 2.69 13.25
C GLY A 137 -7.73 2.65 14.53
N GLY A 138 -8.79 1.87 14.50
CA GLY A 138 -9.57 1.57 15.69
C GLY A 138 -8.86 0.59 16.63
#